data_f2fc16a626c2adcf3292034c621d869c
#
_entry.id   f2fc16a626c2adcf3292034c621d869c
#
_cell.length_a   1.000
_cell.length_b   1.000
_cell.length_c   1.000
_cell.angle_alpha   90.00
_cell.angle_beta   90.00
_cell.angle_gamma   90.00
#
_symmetry.space_group_name_H-M   'P 1'
#
loop_
_entity.id
_entity.type
_entity.pdbx_description
1 polymer ?
#
loop_
_entity_poly.entity_id
_entity_poly.type
_entity_poly.pdbx_seq_one_letter_code
_entity_poly.pdbx_strand_id
1 'polypeptide(L)' 'MILENEREIQREFNAVYNHLVELKYALDQKKDSRSNRILGLIRRMEELIHESEVD' A
#
# COMPACT_ATOMS: atom_id res chain seq x y z
N MET A 1 -16.22 -8.59 -7.61
CA MET A 1 -16.84 -7.28 -7.80
C MET A 1 -15.94 -6.40 -8.67
N ILE A 2 -16.54 -5.70 -9.59
CA ILE A 2 -15.79 -4.80 -10.48
C ILE A 2 -15.82 -3.39 -9.91
N LEU A 3 -14.64 -2.81 -9.76
CA LEU A 3 -14.53 -1.43 -9.30
C LEU A 3 -14.70 -0.52 -10.51
N GLU A 4 -15.79 0.23 -10.53
CA GLU A 4 -16.14 1.00 -11.72
C GLU A 4 -15.83 2.49 -11.63
N ASN A 5 -15.52 3.01 -10.43
CA ASN A 5 -15.21 4.42 -10.32
C ASN A 5 -13.93 4.68 -9.55
N GLU A 6 -13.36 5.83 -9.83
CA GLU A 6 -12.07 6.22 -9.26
C GLU A 6 -12.07 6.26 -7.73
N ARG A 7 -13.20 6.63 -7.14
CA ARG A 7 -13.28 6.71 -5.69
C ARG A 7 -13.15 5.35 -5.03
N GLU A 8 -13.79 4.32 -5.62
CA GLU A 8 -13.69 2.98 -5.09
C GLU A 8 -12.29 2.42 -5.24
N ILE A 9 -11.68 2.67 -6.40
CA ILE A 9 -10.32 2.23 -6.67
C ILE A 9 -9.36 2.90 -5.69
N GLN A 10 -9.54 4.19 -5.48
CA GLN A 10 -8.69 4.93 -4.56
C GLN A 10 -8.82 4.41 -3.13
N ARG A 11 -10.03 4.09 -2.74
CA ARG A 11 -10.29 3.52 -1.41
C ARG A 11 -9.57 2.19 -1.24
N GLU A 12 -9.60 1.35 -2.26
CA GLU A 12 -8.93 0.05 -2.20
C GLU A 12 -7.42 0.21 -2.13
N PHE A 13 -6.85 1.13 -2.90
CA PHE A 13 -5.42 1.42 -2.82
C PHE A 13 -5.04 1.84 -1.41
N ASN A 14 -5.82 2.74 -0.82
CA ASN A 14 -5.54 3.22 0.53
C ASN A 14 -5.64 2.10 1.55
N ALA A 15 -6.61 1.21 1.40
CA ALA A 15 -6.77 0.08 2.31
C ALA A 15 -5.56 -0.85 2.25
N VAL A 16 -5.11 -1.16 1.04
CA VAL A 16 -3.95 -2.02 0.85
C VAL A 16 -2.69 -1.35 1.39
N TYR A 17 -2.55 -0.06 1.13
CA TYR A 17 -1.41 0.70 1.62
C TYR A 17 -1.33 0.66 3.14
N ASN A 18 -2.43 0.93 3.81
CA ASN A 18 -2.48 0.90 5.27
C ASN A 18 -2.13 -0.49 5.80
N HIS A 19 -2.63 -1.52 5.13
CA HIS A 19 -2.35 -2.88 5.55
C HIS A 19 -0.85 -3.21 5.43
N LEU A 20 -0.23 -2.75 4.35
CA LEU A 20 1.20 -2.95 4.16
C LEU A 20 2.01 -2.24 5.24
N VAL A 21 1.59 -1.03 5.61
CA VAL A 21 2.27 -0.28 6.67
C VAL A 21 2.19 -1.03 7.99
N GLU A 22 1.02 -1.57 8.32
CA GLU A 22 0.85 -2.35 9.54
C GLU A 22 1.70 -3.61 9.52
N LEU A 23 1.76 -4.28 8.37
CA LEU A 23 2.57 -5.48 8.24
C LEU A 23 4.05 -5.16 8.41
N LYS A 24 4.52 -4.07 7.79
CA LYS A 24 5.90 -3.65 7.95
C LYS A 24 6.23 -3.38 9.41
N TYR A 25 5.32 -2.70 10.09
CA TYR A 25 5.53 -2.37 11.50
C TYR A 25 5.65 -3.64 12.34
N ALA A 26 4.78 -4.61 12.09
CA ALA A 26 4.83 -5.89 12.80
C ALA A 26 6.14 -6.64 12.53
N LEU A 27 6.61 -6.62 11.29
CA LEU A 27 7.86 -7.27 10.93
C LEU A 27 9.05 -6.57 11.60
N ASP A 28 9.02 -5.24 11.67
CA ASP A 28 10.08 -4.49 12.33
C ASP A 28 10.15 -4.84 13.82
N GLN A 29 8.98 -5.02 14.45
CA GLN A 29 8.93 -5.39 15.86
C GLN A 29 9.62 -6.73 16.12
N LYS A 30 9.51 -7.64 15.16
CA LYS A 30 10.14 -8.96 15.27
C LYS A 30 11.54 -8.99 14.68
N LYS A 31 12.02 -7.85 14.20
CA LYS A 31 13.33 -7.75 13.55
C LYS A 31 13.44 -8.71 12.38
N ASP A 32 12.36 -8.84 11.64
CA ASP A 32 12.28 -9.73 10.48
C ASP A 32 12.77 -8.97 9.25
N SER A 33 13.73 -9.56 8.53
CA SER A 33 14.32 -8.90 7.36
C SER A 33 13.32 -8.67 6.23
N ARG A 34 12.20 -9.37 6.26
CA ARG A 34 11.16 -9.18 5.24
C ARG A 34 10.57 -7.78 5.27
N SER A 35 10.76 -7.05 6.36
CA SER A 35 10.26 -5.67 6.44
C SER A 35 10.83 -4.79 5.33
N ASN A 36 12.07 -5.05 4.91
CA ASN A 36 12.67 -4.28 3.82
C ASN A 36 11.96 -4.52 2.50
N ARG A 37 11.49 -5.74 2.27
CA ARG A 37 10.75 -6.06 1.07
C ARG A 37 9.38 -5.42 1.09
N ILE A 38 8.76 -5.39 2.26
CA ILE A 38 7.46 -4.73 2.42
C ILE A 38 7.60 -3.24 2.20
N LEU A 39 8.71 -2.65 2.66
CA LEU A 39 8.96 -1.24 2.41
C LEU A 39 8.98 -0.93 0.91
N GLY A 40 9.60 -1.81 0.13
CA GLY A 40 9.60 -1.66 -1.33
C GLY A 40 8.21 -1.68 -1.91
N LEU A 41 7.35 -2.56 -1.40
CA LEU A 41 5.96 -2.63 -1.86
C LEU A 41 5.18 -1.38 -1.45
N ILE A 42 5.44 -0.86 -0.26
CA ILE A 42 4.80 0.37 0.21
C ILE A 42 5.14 1.52 -0.72
N ARG A 43 6.39 1.64 -1.12
CA ARG A 43 6.81 2.70 -2.03
C ARG A 43 6.14 2.56 -3.39
N ARG A 44 5.98 1.33 -3.88
CA ARG A 44 5.25 1.10 -5.12
C ARG A 44 3.80 1.53 -5.02
N MET A 45 3.18 1.20 -3.90
CA MET A 45 1.80 1.60 -3.67
C MET A 45 1.66 3.11 -3.62
N GLU A 46 2.62 3.79 -2.98
CA GLU A 46 2.61 5.25 -2.94
C GLU A 46 2.67 5.84 -4.34
N GLU A 47 3.50 5.27 -5.20
CA GLU A 47 3.60 5.74 -6.58
C GLU A 47 2.28 5.55 -7.32
N LEU A 48 1.66 4.38 -7.17
CA LEU A 48 0.38 4.10 -7.82
C LEU A 48 -0.73 5.02 -7.35
N ILE A 49 -0.78 5.25 -6.05
CA ILE A 49 -1.78 6.14 -5.47
C ILE A 49 -1.57 7.56 -6.00
N HIS A 50 -0.31 7.98 -6.05
CA HIS A 50 0.01 9.31 -6.55
C HIS A 50 -0.33 9.48 -8.02
N GLU A 51 -0.06 8.45 -8.83
CA GLU A 51 -0.40 8.48 -10.25
C GLU A 51 -1.90 8.58 -10.48
N SER A 52 -2.69 7.90 -9.65
CA SER A 52 -4.13 7.94 -9.83
C SER A 52 -4.74 9.27 -9.38
N GLU A 53 -4.00 10.08 -8.64
CA GLU A 53 -4.44 11.40 -8.23
C GLU A 53 -4.08 12.48 -9.25
N VAL A 54 -3.18 12.16 -10.16
CA VAL A 54 -2.73 13.10 -11.20
C VAL A 54 -3.50 12.84 -12.48
N ASP A 55 -4.23 13.80 -12.92
CA ASP A 55 -4.97 13.72 -14.19
C ASP A 55 -4.13 14.23 -15.33
#